data_b8710f8281060b6069a9dfda0b4c3d41
#
_entry.id   b8710f8281060b6069a9dfda0b4c3d41
#
_cell.length_a   1.000
_cell.length_b   1.000
_cell.length_c   1.000
_cell.angle_alpha   90.00
_cell.angle_beta   90.00
_cell.angle_gamma   90.00
#
_symmetry.space_group_name_H-M   'P 1'
#
loop_
_entity.id
_entity.type
_entity.pdbx_description
1 polymer ?
#
loop_
_entity_poly.entity_id
_entity_poly.type
_entity_poly.pdbx_seq_one_letter_code
_entity_poly.pdbx_strand_id
1 'polypeptide(L)'
;EIKSKGPYKLANGTAFNWTEDMPLKASEDNPYTDAFWKWYPEAVKHMHTFRITGGEPLLSKHTLKTLQFLLDNPQPHLEIAINSNACPPGDKWKEFTDVVNKLLSTKSIKRFTLFVSAESVNKQAEYSRRGMDWNLFTRNVEYFLSNTVDTRVTFMAAFNIFSITTINEFLEYILYLKKKYNRDSLHDWAKEKGLQPESILKSNLNKDRDIEFNNTSSKLDRVGVDIPYVRAPDFLDPHIVTLPLIQKYMYPAVNFMYENISNSEWASANTFETWEALKLKRIFVDMLIHCSYEQNEDGTTKHTDISRKRARFYSFIKEYDDRSNSNFAETFPGLVEFYNVCKIEYDLKK
;
A
#
# COMPACT_ATOMS: atom_id res chain seq x y z
N GLU A 1 18.33 0.16 14.88
CA GLU A 1 18.06 -0.99 15.76
C GLU A 1 18.92 -2.20 15.41
N ILE A 2 18.92 -2.68 14.15
CA ILE A 2 19.76 -3.82 13.72
C ILE A 2 21.25 -3.55 13.97
N LYS A 3 21.72 -2.32 13.76
CA LYS A 3 23.11 -1.93 14.08
C LYS A 3 23.47 -2.10 15.55
N SER A 4 22.52 -1.84 16.46
CA SER A 4 22.78 -1.89 17.91
C SER A 4 22.46 -3.24 18.53
N LYS A 5 21.46 -3.96 18.01
CA LYS A 5 20.96 -5.23 18.58
C LYS A 5 21.27 -6.46 17.72
N GLY A 6 21.86 -6.25 16.53
CA GLY A 6 22.10 -7.30 15.54
C GLY A 6 20.86 -7.77 14.80
N PRO A 7 20.99 -8.77 13.89
CA PRO A 7 19.88 -9.35 13.17
C PRO A 7 18.88 -10.02 14.10
N TYR A 8 17.62 -10.18 13.64
CA TYR A 8 16.61 -10.94 14.38
C TYR A 8 16.96 -12.42 14.41
N LYS A 9 16.92 -13.02 15.59
CA LYS A 9 17.12 -14.45 15.79
C LYS A 9 15.82 -15.19 15.50
N LEU A 10 15.87 -16.15 14.60
CA LEU A 10 14.72 -16.98 14.23
C LEU A 10 14.99 -18.44 14.58
N ALA A 11 13.92 -19.21 14.66
CA ALA A 11 14.02 -20.66 14.65
C ALA A 11 14.75 -21.09 13.39
N ASN A 12 15.88 -21.63 13.34
CA ASN A 12 16.68 -21.99 12.15
C ASN A 12 17.26 -20.80 11.36
N GLY A 13 17.94 -19.89 12.05
CA GLY A 13 18.71 -18.84 11.39
C GLY A 13 18.43 -17.42 11.88
N THR A 14 18.72 -16.46 11.03
CA THR A 14 18.55 -15.04 11.32
C THR A 14 17.77 -14.36 10.18
N ALA A 15 17.13 -13.23 10.50
CA ALA A 15 16.52 -12.34 9.51
C ALA A 15 17.11 -10.93 9.64
N PHE A 16 17.11 -10.21 8.52
CA PHE A 16 17.59 -8.82 8.44
C PHE A 16 19.05 -8.65 8.86
N ASN A 17 19.92 -9.53 8.35
CA ASN A 17 21.36 -9.61 8.68
C ASN A 17 22.27 -8.80 7.72
N TRP A 18 21.76 -7.75 7.08
CA TRP A 18 22.55 -6.86 6.20
C TRP A 18 23.40 -5.91 7.03
N THR A 19 24.51 -6.41 7.54
CA THR A 19 25.42 -5.61 8.36
C THR A 19 26.57 -5.01 7.58
N GLU A 20 26.88 -5.54 6.39
CA GLU A 20 28.12 -5.21 5.67
C GLU A 20 27.91 -4.23 4.50
N ASP A 21 26.73 -4.30 3.84
CA ASP A 21 26.42 -3.43 2.69
C ASP A 21 25.44 -2.30 3.08
N MET A 22 25.83 -1.50 4.05
CA MET A 22 25.02 -0.34 4.44
C MET A 22 25.04 0.71 3.33
N PRO A 23 23.88 1.19 2.87
CA PRO A 23 23.84 2.29 1.92
C PRO A 23 24.56 3.51 2.50
N LEU A 24 25.16 4.31 1.64
CA LEU A 24 25.81 5.56 1.98
C LEU A 24 24.90 6.39 2.91
N LYS A 25 25.46 6.95 3.97
CA LYS A 25 24.70 7.84 4.85
C LYS A 25 24.27 9.08 4.06
N ALA A 26 23.13 9.66 4.44
CA ALA A 26 22.66 10.90 3.82
C ALA A 26 23.65 12.08 3.94
N SER A 27 24.62 11.99 4.86
CA SER A 27 25.69 12.95 5.08
C SER A 27 26.97 12.67 4.26
N GLU A 28 27.05 11.54 3.57
CA GLU A 28 28.20 11.16 2.76
C GLU A 28 28.01 11.65 1.31
N ASP A 29 29.09 12.05 0.67
CA ASP A 29 29.07 12.40 -0.76
C ASP A 29 28.68 11.17 -1.57
N ASN A 30 27.62 11.32 -2.33
CA ASN A 30 27.07 10.26 -3.14
C ASN A 30 27.23 10.60 -4.63
N PRO A 31 28.20 9.98 -5.34
CA PRO A 31 28.44 10.27 -6.74
C PRO A 31 27.23 9.96 -7.65
N TYR A 32 26.34 9.06 -7.23
CA TYR A 32 25.10 8.79 -7.95
C TYR A 32 24.12 9.98 -7.90
N THR A 33 24.17 10.79 -6.85
CA THR A 33 23.36 12.01 -6.78
C THR A 33 23.81 13.02 -7.83
N ASP A 34 25.12 13.21 -8.00
CA ASP A 34 25.66 14.12 -9.02
C ASP A 34 25.38 13.60 -10.42
N ALA A 35 25.55 12.30 -10.64
CA ALA A 35 25.21 11.65 -11.90
C ALA A 35 23.71 11.80 -12.23
N PHE A 36 22.82 11.62 -11.23
CA PHE A 36 21.39 11.83 -11.38
C PHE A 36 21.07 13.25 -11.84
N TRP A 37 21.63 14.27 -11.19
CA TRP A 37 21.36 15.68 -11.53
C TRP A 37 21.96 16.14 -12.86
N LYS A 38 22.98 15.45 -13.35
CA LYS A 38 23.48 15.64 -14.73
C LYS A 38 22.58 15.00 -15.77
N TRP A 39 22.00 13.86 -15.45
CA TRP A 39 21.17 13.04 -16.35
C TRP A 39 19.71 13.47 -16.38
N TYR A 40 19.12 13.79 -15.22
CA TYR A 40 17.68 14.02 -15.05
C TYR A 40 17.10 15.12 -15.96
N PRO A 41 17.74 16.28 -16.15
CA PRO A 41 17.22 17.36 -16.99
C PRO A 41 16.98 16.95 -18.46
N GLU A 42 17.78 16.06 -18.98
CA GLU A 42 17.60 15.55 -20.35
C GLU A 42 16.63 14.35 -20.36
N ALA A 43 16.82 13.43 -19.45
CA ALA A 43 16.01 12.21 -19.40
C ALA A 43 14.52 12.49 -19.21
N VAL A 44 14.16 13.45 -18.37
CA VAL A 44 12.77 13.76 -18.06
C VAL A 44 11.95 14.23 -19.26
N LYS A 45 12.59 14.80 -20.29
CA LYS A 45 11.96 15.21 -21.55
C LYS A 45 11.38 14.05 -22.35
N HIS A 46 11.90 12.83 -22.12
CA HIS A 46 11.55 11.62 -22.86
C HIS A 46 10.80 10.58 -21.99
N MET A 47 10.64 10.85 -20.70
CA MET A 47 9.93 9.95 -19.80
C MET A 47 8.41 10.14 -19.91
N HIS A 48 7.66 9.04 -19.91
CA HIS A 48 6.21 9.07 -19.72
C HIS A 48 5.83 9.09 -18.25
N THR A 49 6.56 8.33 -17.42
CA THR A 49 6.33 8.22 -15.98
C THR A 49 7.65 8.30 -15.24
N PHE A 50 7.70 9.11 -14.20
CA PHE A 50 8.81 9.13 -13.25
C PHE A 50 8.29 8.82 -11.86
N ARG A 51 8.79 7.73 -11.26
CA ARG A 51 8.37 7.26 -9.94
C ARG A 51 9.49 7.36 -8.94
N ILE A 52 9.22 8.04 -7.81
CA ILE A 52 10.15 8.19 -6.68
C ILE A 52 9.74 7.20 -5.59
N THR A 53 10.67 6.32 -5.22
CA THR A 53 10.47 5.26 -4.23
C THR A 53 11.69 5.13 -3.33
N GLY A 54 11.62 4.22 -2.36
CA GLY A 54 12.72 3.86 -1.45
C GLY A 54 12.68 4.66 -0.16
N GLY A 55 12.99 4.06 0.99
CA GLY A 55 12.90 4.67 2.30
C GLY A 55 11.60 5.47 2.50
N GLU A 56 11.74 6.73 2.92
CA GLU A 56 10.65 7.72 2.88
C GLU A 56 11.09 8.90 1.99
N PRO A 57 10.56 9.02 0.76
CA PRO A 57 10.97 10.07 -0.18
C PRO A 57 10.78 11.48 0.36
N LEU A 58 9.76 11.74 1.19
CA LEU A 58 9.49 13.06 1.73
C LEU A 58 10.50 13.51 2.81
N LEU A 59 11.36 12.61 3.27
CA LEU A 59 12.52 12.97 4.11
C LEU A 59 13.71 13.44 3.28
N SER A 60 13.74 13.11 1.98
CA SER A 60 14.86 13.50 1.09
C SER A 60 14.65 14.89 0.52
N LYS A 61 15.65 15.75 0.70
CA LYS A 61 15.70 17.08 0.05
C LYS A 61 15.64 16.97 -1.49
N HIS A 62 16.08 15.86 -2.05
CA HIS A 62 16.09 15.65 -3.51
C HIS A 62 14.71 15.43 -4.09
N THR A 63 13.75 14.91 -3.32
CA THR A 63 12.35 14.76 -3.76
C THR A 63 11.72 16.12 -4.06
N LEU A 64 11.76 17.05 -3.09
CA LEU A 64 11.24 18.41 -3.29
C LEU A 64 12.01 19.15 -4.38
N LYS A 65 13.35 18.99 -4.43
CA LYS A 65 14.17 19.58 -5.50
C LYS A 65 13.75 19.05 -6.89
N THR A 66 13.41 17.77 -7.00
CA THR A 66 12.92 17.19 -8.27
C THR A 66 11.57 17.79 -8.68
N LEU A 67 10.65 17.94 -7.73
CA LEU A 67 9.36 18.58 -8.01
C LEU A 67 9.50 20.05 -8.37
N GLN A 68 10.39 20.79 -7.68
CA GLN A 68 10.69 22.18 -7.99
C GLN A 68 11.30 22.32 -9.39
N PHE A 69 12.23 21.43 -9.77
CA PHE A 69 12.79 21.42 -11.12
C PHE A 69 11.70 21.33 -12.21
N LEU A 70 10.64 20.54 -11.97
CA LEU A 70 9.52 20.41 -12.90
C LEU A 70 8.61 21.65 -12.95
N LEU A 71 8.55 22.46 -11.88
CA LEU A 71 7.91 23.77 -11.93
C LEU A 71 8.70 24.75 -12.79
N ASP A 72 10.02 24.72 -12.68
CA ASP A 72 10.92 25.61 -13.43
C ASP A 72 11.13 25.14 -14.88
N ASN A 73 10.93 23.84 -15.15
CA ASN A 73 11.10 23.20 -16.45
C ASN A 73 9.89 22.28 -16.75
N PRO A 74 8.73 22.83 -17.15
CA PRO A 74 7.50 22.06 -17.32
C PRO A 74 7.61 20.91 -18.32
N GLN A 75 7.03 19.76 -17.96
CA GLN A 75 6.93 18.55 -18.76
C GLN A 75 5.45 18.09 -18.81
N PRO A 76 4.58 18.73 -19.61
CA PRO A 76 3.13 18.48 -19.59
C PRO A 76 2.70 17.06 -19.97
N HIS A 77 3.61 16.27 -20.51
CA HIS A 77 3.39 14.86 -20.87
C HIS A 77 3.73 13.90 -19.73
N LEU A 78 4.48 14.37 -18.71
CA LEU A 78 5.06 13.52 -17.66
C LEU A 78 4.03 13.20 -16.58
N GLU A 79 3.95 11.93 -16.21
CA GLU A 79 3.24 11.45 -15.02
C GLU A 79 4.23 11.25 -13.88
N ILE A 80 3.94 11.84 -12.71
CA ILE A 80 4.76 11.68 -11.50
C ILE A 80 4.05 10.75 -10.52
N ALA A 81 4.81 9.85 -9.93
CA ALA A 81 4.35 8.98 -8.86
C ALA A 81 5.33 9.00 -7.68
N ILE A 82 4.80 9.06 -6.45
CA ILE A 82 5.63 9.01 -5.23
C ILE A 82 5.05 7.98 -4.28
N ASN A 83 5.93 7.15 -3.69
CA ASN A 83 5.56 6.28 -2.58
C ASN A 83 5.89 6.98 -1.26
N SER A 84 4.97 6.97 -0.30
CA SER A 84 5.19 7.55 1.02
C SER A 84 4.50 6.74 2.12
N ASN A 85 5.06 6.78 3.33
CA ASN A 85 4.36 6.31 4.52
C ASN A 85 3.32 7.32 5.04
N ALA A 86 3.19 8.46 4.38
CA ALA A 86 2.30 9.58 4.71
C ALA A 86 2.42 10.13 6.15
N CYS A 87 3.56 9.87 6.81
CA CYS A 87 3.86 10.35 8.18
C CYS A 87 5.17 11.15 8.25
N PRO A 88 5.49 12.07 7.32
CA PRO A 88 6.69 12.87 7.45
C PRO A 88 6.56 13.86 8.62
N PRO A 89 7.65 14.19 9.31
CA PRO A 89 7.63 15.12 10.44
C PRO A 89 7.41 16.58 10.00
N GLY A 90 6.83 17.39 10.88
CA GLY A 90 6.64 18.83 10.71
C GLY A 90 5.73 19.19 9.53
N ASP A 91 6.01 20.34 8.90
CA ASP A 91 5.18 20.89 7.83
C ASP A 91 5.47 20.31 6.44
N LYS A 92 6.33 19.29 6.33
CA LYS A 92 6.73 18.70 5.05
C LYS A 92 5.56 18.17 4.24
N TRP A 93 4.52 17.66 4.89
CA TRP A 93 3.33 17.18 4.20
C TRP A 93 2.56 18.30 3.52
N LYS A 94 2.43 19.44 4.21
CA LYS A 94 1.78 20.61 3.64
C LYS A 94 2.60 21.18 2.48
N GLU A 95 3.90 21.38 2.67
CA GLU A 95 4.82 21.85 1.63
C GLU A 95 4.74 20.97 0.37
N PHE A 96 4.78 19.65 0.56
CA PHE A 96 4.64 18.68 -0.51
C PHE A 96 3.30 18.84 -1.24
N THR A 97 2.19 18.94 -0.50
CA THR A 97 0.84 19.09 -1.07
C THR A 97 0.73 20.38 -1.88
N ASP A 98 1.27 21.48 -1.37
CA ASP A 98 1.26 22.78 -2.04
C ASP A 98 2.06 22.74 -3.37
N VAL A 99 3.22 22.06 -3.37
CA VAL A 99 4.03 21.87 -4.58
C VAL A 99 3.30 21.02 -5.62
N VAL A 100 2.66 19.91 -5.20
CA VAL A 100 1.87 19.08 -6.11
C VAL A 100 0.71 19.86 -6.75
N ASN A 101 -0.01 20.64 -5.95
CA ASN A 101 -1.07 21.51 -6.47
C ASN A 101 -0.54 22.52 -7.51
N LYS A 102 0.61 23.11 -7.24
CA LYS A 102 1.22 24.07 -8.15
C LYS A 102 1.62 23.40 -9.47
N LEU A 103 2.22 22.20 -9.42
CA LEU A 103 2.59 21.43 -10.61
C LEU A 103 1.37 21.15 -11.52
N LEU A 104 0.24 20.78 -10.93
CA LEU A 104 -1.00 20.47 -11.68
C LEU A 104 -1.69 21.74 -12.18
N SER A 105 -1.81 22.79 -11.35
CA SER A 105 -2.48 24.03 -11.73
C SER A 105 -1.74 24.77 -12.85
N THR A 106 -0.41 24.72 -12.85
CA THR A 106 0.44 25.31 -13.91
C THR A 106 0.59 24.38 -15.12
N LYS A 107 0.00 23.17 -15.09
CA LYS A 107 0.18 22.12 -16.12
C LYS A 107 1.65 21.75 -16.37
N SER A 108 2.48 21.90 -15.34
CA SER A 108 3.90 21.51 -15.40
C SER A 108 4.10 20.00 -15.53
N ILE A 109 3.11 19.21 -15.13
CA ILE A 109 3.04 17.77 -15.32
C ILE A 109 1.65 17.36 -15.79
N LYS A 110 1.53 16.14 -16.36
CA LYS A 110 0.26 15.59 -16.82
C LYS A 110 -0.61 15.09 -15.66
N ARG A 111 -0.01 14.35 -14.71
CA ARG A 111 -0.72 13.65 -13.62
C ARG A 111 0.19 13.44 -12.42
N PHE A 112 -0.43 13.37 -11.25
CA PHE A 112 0.25 12.98 -10.02
C PHE A 112 -0.46 11.82 -9.33
N THR A 113 0.31 10.77 -8.97
CA THR A 113 -0.18 9.63 -8.18
C THR A 113 0.62 9.50 -6.89
N LEU A 114 -0.07 9.52 -5.76
CA LEU A 114 0.49 9.23 -4.45
C LEU A 114 0.19 7.78 -4.09
N PHE A 115 1.23 6.99 -3.89
CA PHE A 115 1.12 5.66 -3.33
C PHE A 115 1.38 5.73 -1.83
N VAL A 116 0.38 5.37 -1.02
CA VAL A 116 0.51 5.32 0.44
C VAL A 116 0.54 3.88 0.92
N SER A 117 1.40 3.62 1.91
CA SER A 117 1.63 2.27 2.39
C SER A 117 0.87 2.01 3.68
N ALA A 118 -0.20 1.22 3.61
CA ALA A 118 -0.94 0.69 4.76
C ALA A 118 -1.66 -0.59 4.36
N GLU A 119 -1.75 -1.56 5.27
CA GLU A 119 -2.40 -2.86 5.07
C GLU A 119 -3.25 -3.30 6.28
N SER A 120 -3.38 -2.46 7.28
CA SER A 120 -4.20 -2.63 8.49
C SER A 120 -4.55 -1.26 9.06
N VAL A 121 -5.25 -1.20 10.19
CA VAL A 121 -5.72 0.05 10.83
C VAL A 121 -5.25 0.17 12.27
N ASN A 122 -5.28 1.40 12.80
CA ASN A 122 -5.05 1.71 14.21
C ASN A 122 -3.72 1.13 14.76
N LYS A 123 -3.76 0.57 15.96
CA LYS A 123 -2.59 -0.02 16.64
C LYS A 123 -1.96 -1.17 15.86
N GLN A 124 -2.75 -1.91 15.08
CA GLN A 124 -2.25 -2.98 14.22
C GLN A 124 -1.39 -2.43 13.08
N ALA A 125 -1.79 -1.30 12.49
CA ALA A 125 -0.98 -0.60 11.50
C ALA A 125 0.33 -0.07 12.11
N GLU A 126 0.26 0.51 13.30
CA GLU A 126 1.42 1.04 14.03
C GLU A 126 2.40 -0.06 14.46
N TYR A 127 1.89 -1.24 14.83
CA TYR A 127 2.70 -2.40 15.15
C TYR A 127 3.43 -2.94 13.92
N SER A 128 2.70 -3.15 12.81
CA SER A 128 3.26 -3.69 11.57
C SER A 128 4.24 -2.74 10.89
N ARG A 129 4.04 -1.42 11.07
CA ARG A 129 4.83 -0.34 10.47
C ARG A 129 5.41 0.56 11.55
N ARG A 130 6.52 0.13 12.13
CA ARG A 130 7.18 0.84 13.22
C ARG A 130 7.44 2.31 12.87
N GLY A 131 6.99 3.20 13.74
CA GLY A 131 7.09 4.66 13.57
C GLY A 131 5.93 5.28 12.79
N MET A 132 4.94 4.50 12.40
CA MET A 132 3.66 4.99 11.92
C MET A 132 2.82 5.52 13.09
N ASP A 133 2.16 6.65 12.90
CA ASP A 133 1.05 7.16 13.70
C ASP A 133 -0.19 7.11 12.81
N TRP A 134 -1.14 6.24 13.15
CA TRP A 134 -2.34 6.03 12.34
C TRP A 134 -3.20 7.29 12.23
N ASN A 135 -3.32 8.05 13.31
CA ASN A 135 -4.10 9.29 13.30
C ASN A 135 -3.43 10.37 12.42
N LEU A 136 -2.11 10.45 12.46
CA LEU A 136 -1.36 11.34 11.56
C LEU A 136 -1.50 10.89 10.11
N PHE A 137 -1.37 9.59 9.84
CA PHE A 137 -1.51 8.99 8.53
C PHE A 137 -2.87 9.34 7.89
N THR A 138 -3.97 9.03 8.58
CA THR A 138 -5.33 9.28 8.08
C THR A 138 -5.59 10.76 7.86
N ARG A 139 -5.18 11.61 8.79
CA ARG A 139 -5.28 13.06 8.68
C ARG A 139 -4.48 13.61 7.49
N ASN A 140 -3.29 13.11 7.27
CA ASN A 140 -2.44 13.53 6.14
C ASN A 140 -3.03 13.08 4.80
N VAL A 141 -3.49 11.84 4.70
CA VAL A 141 -4.16 11.33 3.48
C VAL A 141 -5.40 12.16 3.15
N GLU A 142 -6.24 12.43 4.14
CA GLU A 142 -7.43 13.26 3.93
C GLU A 142 -7.07 14.73 3.64
N TYR A 143 -6.04 15.28 4.27
CA TYR A 143 -5.53 16.62 3.94
C TYR A 143 -5.11 16.70 2.47
N PHE A 144 -4.34 15.72 1.98
CA PHE A 144 -3.91 15.67 0.59
C PHE A 144 -5.10 15.59 -0.37
N LEU A 145 -6.06 14.68 -0.11
CA LEU A 145 -7.25 14.53 -0.92
C LEU A 145 -8.15 15.79 -0.91
N SER A 146 -8.24 16.47 0.22
CA SER A 146 -9.06 17.70 0.36
C SER A 146 -8.41 18.93 -0.30
N ASN A 147 -7.09 18.98 -0.34
CA ASN A 147 -6.35 20.15 -0.83
C ASN A 147 -5.75 19.97 -2.23
N THR A 148 -5.99 18.84 -2.88
CA THR A 148 -5.57 18.61 -4.27
C THR A 148 -6.76 18.27 -5.14
N VAL A 149 -6.66 18.60 -6.44
CA VAL A 149 -7.60 18.18 -7.47
C VAL A 149 -6.84 17.37 -8.53
N ASP A 150 -7.53 16.46 -9.21
CA ASP A 150 -6.96 15.65 -10.30
C ASP A 150 -5.72 14.80 -9.88
N THR A 151 -5.59 14.49 -8.58
CA THR A 151 -4.60 13.56 -8.06
C THR A 151 -5.23 12.21 -7.74
N ARG A 152 -4.41 11.16 -7.76
CA ARG A 152 -4.80 9.83 -7.31
C ARG A 152 -4.00 9.43 -6.07
N VAL A 153 -4.68 8.90 -5.07
CA VAL A 153 -4.09 8.20 -3.92
C VAL A 153 -4.36 6.71 -4.07
N THR A 154 -3.32 5.90 -4.12
CA THR A 154 -3.46 4.44 -4.17
C THR A 154 -2.84 3.82 -2.92
N PHE A 155 -3.64 3.09 -2.16
CA PHE A 155 -3.17 2.33 -1.01
C PHE A 155 -2.43 1.08 -1.50
N MET A 156 -1.13 0.99 -1.17
CA MET A 156 -0.31 -0.18 -1.43
C MET A 156 -0.36 -1.08 -0.19
N ALA A 157 -1.33 -1.99 -0.17
CA ALA A 157 -1.57 -2.88 0.96
C ALA A 157 -0.75 -4.17 0.78
N ALA A 158 0.48 -4.19 1.27
CA ALA A 158 1.33 -5.39 1.29
C ALA A 158 0.76 -6.43 2.27
N PHE A 159 -0.29 -7.14 1.84
CA PHE A 159 -1.07 -8.04 2.64
C PHE A 159 -0.20 -9.14 3.26
N ASN A 160 -0.28 -9.30 4.55
CA ASN A 160 0.51 -10.23 5.35
C ASN A 160 -0.28 -10.69 6.60
N ILE A 161 0.33 -11.48 7.47
CA ILE A 161 -0.36 -12.01 8.68
C ILE A 161 -0.97 -10.90 9.53
N PHE A 162 -0.29 -9.76 9.71
CA PHE A 162 -0.80 -8.65 10.52
C PHE A 162 -2.03 -7.95 9.92
N SER A 163 -2.26 -8.15 8.61
CA SER A 163 -3.42 -7.55 7.92
C SER A 163 -4.72 -8.32 8.16
N ILE A 164 -4.65 -9.62 8.46
CA ILE A 164 -5.77 -10.54 8.37
C ILE A 164 -6.94 -10.11 9.25
N THR A 165 -6.68 -9.76 10.51
CA THR A 165 -7.75 -9.48 11.48
C THR A 165 -8.41 -8.13 11.31
N THR A 166 -7.82 -7.22 10.56
CA THR A 166 -8.32 -5.85 10.35
C THR A 166 -8.53 -5.51 8.87
N ILE A 167 -8.49 -6.51 7.99
CA ILE A 167 -8.65 -6.27 6.55
C ILE A 167 -10.02 -5.67 6.23
N ASN A 168 -11.09 -6.08 6.95
CA ASN A 168 -12.41 -5.54 6.71
C ASN A 168 -12.49 -4.07 7.08
N GLU A 169 -12.04 -3.69 8.27
CA GLU A 169 -12.00 -2.30 8.75
C GLU A 169 -11.11 -1.42 7.84
N PHE A 170 -10.01 -1.98 7.32
CA PHE A 170 -9.16 -1.30 6.36
C PHE A 170 -9.90 -1.03 5.03
N LEU A 171 -10.66 -2.01 4.52
CA LEU A 171 -11.47 -1.84 3.32
C LEU A 171 -12.64 -0.87 3.54
N GLU A 172 -13.26 -0.88 4.72
CA GLU A 172 -14.29 0.10 5.10
C GLU A 172 -13.74 1.53 5.09
N TYR A 173 -12.52 1.73 5.62
CA TYR A 173 -11.84 3.02 5.56
C TYR A 173 -11.57 3.47 4.11
N ILE A 174 -11.11 2.57 3.24
CA ILE A 174 -10.91 2.88 1.83
C ILE A 174 -12.22 3.22 1.14
N LEU A 175 -13.28 2.46 1.38
CA LEU A 175 -14.60 2.73 0.82
C LEU A 175 -15.15 4.09 1.30
N TYR A 176 -14.94 4.43 2.58
CA TYR A 176 -15.26 5.76 3.10
C TYR A 176 -14.55 6.86 2.29
N LEU A 177 -13.25 6.71 2.05
CA LEU A 177 -12.49 7.69 1.26
C LEU A 177 -12.95 7.74 -0.20
N LYS A 178 -13.25 6.60 -0.82
CA LYS A 178 -13.83 6.55 -2.17
C LYS A 178 -15.15 7.34 -2.22
N LYS A 179 -16.07 7.08 -1.29
CA LYS A 179 -17.36 7.80 -1.22
C LYS A 179 -17.20 9.29 -0.98
N LYS A 180 -16.17 9.71 -0.24
CA LYS A 180 -15.95 11.11 0.10
C LYS A 180 -15.23 11.90 -0.98
N TYR A 181 -14.29 11.30 -1.71
CA TYR A 181 -13.36 12.01 -2.57
C TYR A 181 -13.43 11.64 -4.05
N ASN A 182 -13.96 10.46 -4.38
CA ASN A 182 -14.20 10.11 -5.78
C ASN A 182 -15.45 10.84 -6.29
N ARG A 183 -15.49 11.10 -7.59
CA ARG A 183 -16.69 11.74 -8.21
C ARG A 183 -17.76 10.70 -8.49
N ASP A 184 -18.99 11.05 -8.16
CA ASP A 184 -20.12 10.12 -8.13
C ASP A 184 -20.55 9.58 -9.49
N SER A 185 -20.26 10.27 -10.60
CA SER A 185 -20.63 9.75 -11.89
C SER A 185 -19.94 10.43 -13.08
N LEU A 186 -19.82 9.69 -14.17
CA LEU A 186 -19.56 10.22 -15.49
C LEU A 186 -20.55 11.37 -15.84
N HIS A 187 -21.76 11.30 -15.31
CA HIS A 187 -22.82 12.29 -15.51
C HIS A 187 -22.43 13.65 -14.92
N ASP A 188 -21.96 13.69 -13.66
CA ASP A 188 -21.55 14.94 -13.00
C ASP A 188 -20.29 15.52 -13.64
N TRP A 189 -19.35 14.67 -14.03
CA TRP A 189 -18.17 15.10 -14.80
C TRP A 189 -18.55 15.65 -16.18
N ALA A 190 -19.43 14.97 -16.92
CA ALA A 190 -19.89 15.42 -18.22
C ALA A 190 -20.60 16.77 -18.12
N LYS A 191 -21.47 16.93 -17.11
CA LYS A 191 -22.18 18.18 -16.84
C LYS A 191 -21.20 19.33 -16.49
N GLU A 192 -20.20 19.07 -15.67
CA GLU A 192 -19.14 20.04 -15.33
C GLU A 192 -18.36 20.49 -16.58
N LYS A 193 -18.17 19.58 -17.56
CA LYS A 193 -17.48 19.86 -18.85
C LYS A 193 -18.41 20.35 -19.94
N GLY A 194 -19.71 20.52 -19.66
CA GLY A 194 -20.71 20.92 -20.69
C GLY A 194 -20.92 19.84 -21.74
N LEU A 195 -20.62 18.57 -21.43
CA LEU A 195 -20.78 17.42 -22.34
C LEU A 195 -22.07 16.67 -22.03
N GLN A 196 -22.70 16.08 -23.05
CA GLN A 196 -23.83 15.17 -22.83
C GLN A 196 -23.31 13.77 -22.55
N PRO A 197 -23.72 13.13 -21.44
CA PRO A 197 -23.28 11.79 -21.07
C PRO A 197 -23.48 10.76 -22.20
N GLU A 198 -24.60 10.84 -22.91
CA GLU A 198 -24.92 9.95 -24.02
C GLU A 198 -23.98 10.11 -25.21
N SER A 199 -23.43 11.31 -25.41
CA SER A 199 -22.47 11.56 -26.51
C SER A 199 -21.12 10.95 -26.22
N ILE A 200 -20.74 10.87 -24.94
CA ILE A 200 -19.51 10.21 -24.48
C ILE A 200 -19.64 8.69 -24.66
N LEU A 201 -20.82 8.15 -24.33
CA LEU A 201 -21.16 6.73 -24.50
C LEU A 201 -21.07 6.27 -25.96
N LYS A 202 -21.61 7.06 -26.86
CA LYS A 202 -21.59 6.75 -28.30
C LYS A 202 -20.22 6.93 -28.94
N SER A 203 -19.32 7.71 -28.32
CA SER A 203 -17.99 7.99 -28.85
C SER A 203 -16.95 6.91 -28.53
N ASN A 204 -17.23 6.00 -27.60
CA ASN A 204 -16.37 4.87 -27.27
C ASN A 204 -16.21 3.84 -28.41
N LEU A 205 -16.90 4.01 -29.49
CA LEU A 205 -16.73 3.21 -30.70
C LEU A 205 -15.58 3.70 -31.63
N ASN A 206 -14.93 4.83 -31.31
CA ASN A 206 -13.81 5.37 -32.08
C ASN A 206 -12.52 5.35 -31.29
N LYS A 207 -11.56 4.55 -31.73
CA LYS A 207 -10.25 4.26 -31.07
C LYS A 207 -9.43 5.49 -30.64
N ASP A 208 -9.58 6.62 -31.28
CA ASP A 208 -8.84 7.85 -30.95
C ASP A 208 -9.37 8.58 -29.70
N ARG A 209 -10.57 8.21 -29.20
CA ARG A 209 -11.18 8.77 -28.00
C ARG A 209 -10.95 7.91 -26.74
N ASP A 210 -10.48 6.67 -26.89
CA ASP A 210 -10.13 5.80 -25.75
C ASP A 210 -9.01 6.41 -24.88
N ILE A 211 -8.11 7.20 -25.48
CA ILE A 211 -7.05 7.90 -24.77
C ILE A 211 -7.63 9.01 -23.88
N GLU A 212 -8.63 9.72 -24.34
CA GLU A 212 -9.26 10.81 -23.59
C GLU A 212 -10.20 10.27 -22.50
N PHE A 213 -10.90 9.17 -22.75
CA PHE A 213 -11.72 8.47 -21.77
C PHE A 213 -10.86 7.81 -20.67
N ASN A 214 -9.79 7.11 -21.02
CA ASN A 214 -8.85 6.55 -20.04
C ASN A 214 -8.19 7.64 -19.17
N ASN A 215 -7.93 8.82 -19.74
CA ASN A 215 -7.45 9.99 -18.99
C ASN A 215 -8.54 10.56 -18.08
N THR A 216 -9.80 10.39 -18.41
CA THR A 216 -10.96 10.89 -17.66
C THR A 216 -11.35 9.95 -16.53
N SER A 217 -11.37 8.63 -16.75
CA SER A 217 -11.67 7.64 -15.71
C SER A 217 -10.70 7.77 -14.52
N SER A 218 -9.42 8.09 -14.79
CA SER A 218 -8.44 8.32 -13.75
C SER A 218 -8.64 9.61 -12.94
N LYS A 219 -9.38 10.58 -13.48
CA LYS A 219 -9.78 11.80 -12.75
C LYS A 219 -10.99 11.56 -11.85
N LEU A 220 -11.81 10.57 -12.16
CA LEU A 220 -12.98 10.19 -11.36
C LEU A 220 -12.56 9.32 -10.16
N ASP A 221 -11.65 8.39 -10.37
CA ASP A 221 -11.15 7.46 -9.33
C ASP A 221 -9.90 8.03 -8.65
N ARG A 222 -10.13 8.88 -7.64
CA ARG A 222 -9.07 9.51 -6.86
C ARG A 222 -8.50 8.63 -5.76
N VAL A 223 -9.23 7.59 -5.33
CA VAL A 223 -8.82 6.67 -4.28
C VAL A 223 -8.91 5.25 -4.80
N GLY A 224 -7.83 4.52 -4.73
CA GLY A 224 -7.75 3.11 -5.11
C GLY A 224 -6.94 2.28 -4.13
N VAL A 225 -7.08 0.96 -4.21
CA VAL A 225 -6.29 0.01 -3.42
C VAL A 225 -5.65 -1.05 -4.30
N ASP A 226 -4.37 -1.27 -4.10
CA ASP A 226 -3.63 -2.40 -4.65
C ASP A 226 -3.20 -3.32 -3.52
N ILE A 227 -3.55 -4.61 -3.61
CA ILE A 227 -3.33 -5.60 -2.56
C ILE A 227 -2.36 -6.68 -3.06
N PRO A 228 -1.04 -6.38 -3.13
CA PRO A 228 -0.04 -7.43 -3.24
C PRO A 228 0.09 -8.16 -1.90
N TYR A 229 0.51 -9.44 -1.91
CA TYR A 229 0.79 -10.15 -0.67
C TYR A 229 2.29 -10.43 -0.48
N VAL A 230 2.68 -10.54 0.79
CA VAL A 230 4.07 -10.74 1.22
C VAL A 230 4.43 -12.22 1.12
N ARG A 231 5.50 -12.54 0.39
CA ARG A 231 6.12 -13.87 0.32
C ARG A 231 7.46 -13.95 1.06
N ALA A 232 8.11 -12.82 1.20
CA ALA A 232 9.38 -12.70 1.90
C ALA A 232 9.36 -11.45 2.82
N PRO A 233 9.71 -11.61 4.10
CA PRO A 233 10.19 -12.86 4.72
C PRO A 233 9.06 -13.90 4.84
N ASP A 234 9.42 -15.19 4.68
CA ASP A 234 8.50 -16.33 4.60
C ASP A 234 7.60 -16.53 5.82
N PHE A 235 8.03 -16.04 6.97
CA PHE A 235 7.26 -16.10 8.22
C PHE A 235 6.15 -15.02 8.30
N LEU A 236 6.09 -14.06 7.39
CA LEU A 236 4.99 -13.10 7.27
C LEU A 236 4.02 -13.46 6.13
N ASP A 237 4.27 -14.56 5.44
CA ASP A 237 3.42 -15.06 4.37
C ASP A 237 2.01 -15.39 4.92
N PRO A 238 0.92 -14.79 4.41
CA PRO A 238 -0.43 -15.02 4.91
C PRO A 238 -0.92 -16.46 4.71
N HIS A 239 -0.26 -17.26 3.88
CA HIS A 239 -0.64 -18.66 3.62
C HIS A 239 -0.31 -19.62 4.77
N ILE A 240 0.41 -19.19 5.79
CA ILE A 240 0.73 -20.05 6.94
C ILE A 240 -0.34 -20.05 8.04
N VAL A 241 -1.39 -19.23 7.92
CA VAL A 241 -2.46 -19.17 8.92
C VAL A 241 -3.36 -20.39 8.88
N THR A 242 -4.24 -20.53 9.87
CA THR A 242 -5.17 -21.65 9.98
C THR A 242 -6.48 -21.39 9.23
N LEU A 243 -7.16 -22.45 8.80
CA LEU A 243 -8.43 -22.34 8.08
C LEU A 243 -9.51 -21.54 8.85
N PRO A 244 -9.69 -21.71 10.19
CA PRO A 244 -10.64 -20.90 10.94
C PRO A 244 -10.41 -19.40 10.83
N LEU A 245 -9.14 -18.94 10.79
CA LEU A 245 -8.82 -17.51 10.62
C LEU A 245 -9.23 -17.01 9.24
N ILE A 246 -8.97 -17.79 8.19
CA ILE A 246 -9.37 -17.45 6.83
C ILE A 246 -10.89 -17.33 6.74
N GLN A 247 -11.62 -18.29 7.26
CA GLN A 247 -13.07 -18.28 7.26
C GLN A 247 -13.64 -17.08 8.06
N LYS A 248 -13.03 -16.78 9.20
CA LYS A 248 -13.51 -15.72 10.10
C LYS A 248 -13.28 -14.31 9.55
N TYR A 249 -12.13 -14.06 8.91
CA TYR A 249 -11.71 -12.71 8.55
C TYR A 249 -11.67 -12.44 7.04
N MET A 250 -11.18 -13.40 6.25
CA MET A 250 -11.01 -13.18 4.81
C MET A 250 -12.32 -13.35 4.04
N TYR A 251 -13.16 -14.31 4.42
CA TYR A 251 -14.44 -14.51 3.75
C TYR A 251 -15.37 -13.28 3.86
N PRO A 252 -15.58 -12.68 5.05
CA PRO A 252 -16.35 -11.43 5.17
C PRO A 252 -15.75 -10.28 4.37
N ALA A 253 -14.42 -10.13 4.36
CA ALA A 253 -13.75 -9.05 3.64
C ALA A 253 -13.91 -9.16 2.11
N VAL A 254 -13.81 -10.38 1.58
CA VAL A 254 -14.07 -10.64 0.16
C VAL A 254 -15.53 -10.32 -0.18
N ASN A 255 -16.49 -10.79 0.62
CA ASN A 255 -17.90 -10.49 0.44
C ASN A 255 -18.18 -8.99 0.48
N PHE A 256 -17.61 -8.29 1.48
CA PHE A 256 -17.73 -6.84 1.58
C PHE A 256 -17.27 -6.12 0.32
N MET A 257 -16.14 -6.51 -0.26
CA MET A 257 -15.71 -5.91 -1.52
C MET A 257 -16.69 -6.19 -2.65
N TYR A 258 -17.19 -7.44 -2.78
CA TYR A 258 -18.12 -7.82 -3.84
C TYR A 258 -19.49 -7.13 -3.70
N GLU A 259 -19.99 -6.95 -2.49
CA GLU A 259 -21.23 -6.20 -2.20
C GLU A 259 -21.10 -4.70 -2.52
N ASN A 260 -19.87 -4.18 -2.54
CA ASN A 260 -19.56 -2.79 -2.83
C ASN A 260 -18.86 -2.58 -4.18
N ILE A 261 -18.98 -3.51 -5.12
CA ILE A 261 -18.61 -3.30 -6.53
C ILE A 261 -19.79 -2.62 -7.26
N SER A 262 -19.48 -1.73 -8.17
CA SER A 262 -20.51 -1.21 -9.06
C SER A 262 -21.04 -2.29 -10.00
N ASN A 263 -22.36 -2.45 -10.04
CA ASN A 263 -23.04 -3.36 -10.97
C ASN A 263 -23.37 -2.71 -12.32
N SER A 264 -23.00 -1.44 -12.53
CA SER A 264 -23.22 -0.74 -13.78
C SER A 264 -21.99 -0.85 -14.69
N GLU A 265 -22.18 -0.90 -16.01
CA GLU A 265 -21.10 -0.73 -17.00
C GLU A 265 -20.29 0.56 -16.78
N TRP A 266 -20.88 1.48 -16.04
CA TRP A 266 -20.34 2.76 -15.62
C TRP A 266 -20.10 2.67 -14.12
N ALA A 267 -18.98 2.04 -13.73
CA ALA A 267 -18.58 1.92 -12.34
C ALA A 267 -18.70 3.29 -11.66
N SER A 268 -19.54 3.39 -10.65
CA SER A 268 -19.53 4.53 -9.76
C SER A 268 -18.15 4.59 -9.12
N ALA A 269 -17.46 5.70 -9.27
CA ALA A 269 -16.14 5.90 -8.69
C ALA A 269 -16.13 5.71 -7.14
N ASN A 270 -17.31 5.65 -6.51
CA ASN A 270 -17.53 5.52 -5.08
C ASN A 270 -17.53 4.08 -4.58
N THR A 271 -17.30 3.11 -5.45
CA THR A 271 -17.29 1.68 -5.14
C THR A 271 -15.93 1.08 -5.42
N PHE A 272 -15.74 -0.18 -5.06
CA PHE A 272 -14.53 -0.90 -5.48
C PHE A 272 -14.59 -1.22 -6.98
N GLU A 273 -13.44 -1.16 -7.61
CA GLU A 273 -13.25 -1.66 -8.96
C GLU A 273 -13.22 -3.20 -8.94
N THR A 274 -13.75 -3.82 -10.00
CA THR A 274 -13.75 -5.29 -10.12
C THR A 274 -12.35 -5.89 -9.95
N TRP A 275 -11.30 -5.25 -10.47
CA TRP A 275 -9.94 -5.73 -10.35
C TRP A 275 -9.39 -5.66 -8.91
N GLU A 276 -9.83 -4.67 -8.10
CA GLU A 276 -9.47 -4.56 -6.68
C GLU A 276 -10.04 -5.75 -5.91
N ALA A 277 -11.32 -6.07 -6.10
CA ALA A 277 -11.98 -7.22 -5.47
C ALA A 277 -11.41 -8.56 -5.94
N LEU A 278 -11.09 -8.70 -7.23
CA LEU A 278 -10.46 -9.90 -7.78
C LEU A 278 -9.08 -10.16 -7.18
N LYS A 279 -8.31 -9.13 -6.86
CA LYS A 279 -7.01 -9.30 -6.19
C LYS A 279 -7.17 -9.92 -4.80
N LEU A 280 -8.06 -9.38 -3.97
CA LEU A 280 -8.31 -9.95 -2.64
C LEU A 280 -8.88 -11.36 -2.73
N LYS A 281 -9.82 -11.61 -3.66
CA LYS A 281 -10.37 -12.96 -3.90
C LYS A 281 -9.27 -13.97 -4.29
N ARG A 282 -8.32 -13.59 -5.13
CA ARG A 282 -7.20 -14.46 -5.51
C ARG A 282 -6.36 -14.85 -4.30
N ILE A 283 -6.04 -13.88 -3.44
CA ILE A 283 -5.31 -14.15 -2.19
C ILE A 283 -6.11 -15.10 -1.31
N PHE A 284 -7.41 -14.85 -1.12
CA PHE A 284 -8.30 -15.68 -0.33
C PHE A 284 -8.34 -17.14 -0.85
N VAL A 285 -8.53 -17.33 -2.16
CA VAL A 285 -8.57 -18.67 -2.79
C VAL A 285 -7.22 -19.37 -2.64
N ASP A 286 -6.12 -18.64 -2.85
CA ASP A 286 -4.76 -19.17 -2.71
C ASP A 286 -4.49 -19.62 -1.25
N MET A 287 -4.89 -18.80 -0.28
CA MET A 287 -4.82 -19.14 1.14
C MET A 287 -5.64 -20.41 1.46
N LEU A 288 -6.88 -20.56 0.92
CA LEU A 288 -7.71 -21.75 1.12
C LEU A 288 -7.03 -23.01 0.55
N ILE A 289 -6.43 -22.92 -0.63
CA ILE A 289 -5.72 -24.05 -1.25
C ILE A 289 -4.53 -24.46 -0.37
N HIS A 290 -3.76 -23.50 0.14
CA HIS A 290 -2.59 -23.78 0.97
C HIS A 290 -2.97 -24.26 2.38
N CYS A 291 -4.11 -23.85 2.92
CA CYS A 291 -4.62 -24.32 4.23
C CYS A 291 -5.36 -25.65 4.19
N SER A 292 -5.61 -26.21 3.00
CA SER A 292 -6.24 -27.55 2.85
C SER A 292 -5.30 -28.70 3.23
N TYR A 293 -4.06 -28.40 3.64
CA TYR A 293 -3.15 -29.40 4.19
C TYR A 293 -3.70 -29.95 5.51
N GLU A 294 -3.49 -31.27 5.73
CA GLU A 294 -3.88 -31.95 6.96
C GLU A 294 -3.39 -31.19 8.20
N GLN A 295 -4.33 -30.73 8.99
CA GLN A 295 -4.09 -30.15 10.30
C GLN A 295 -4.39 -31.20 11.37
N ASN A 296 -3.59 -31.18 12.43
CA ASN A 296 -3.87 -31.92 13.65
C ASN A 296 -4.99 -31.22 14.44
N GLU A 297 -5.57 -31.90 15.43
CA GLU A 297 -6.64 -31.34 16.29
C GLU A 297 -6.21 -30.07 17.03
N ASP A 298 -4.94 -29.93 17.35
CA ASP A 298 -4.34 -28.75 18.00
C ASP A 298 -4.00 -27.60 17.04
N GLY A 299 -4.37 -27.72 15.75
CA GLY A 299 -4.09 -26.72 14.71
C GLY A 299 -2.67 -26.77 14.13
N THR A 300 -1.77 -27.64 14.65
CA THR A 300 -0.47 -27.87 14.04
C THR A 300 -0.61 -28.61 12.71
N THR A 301 0.45 -28.58 11.88
CA THR A 301 0.42 -29.23 10.57
C THR A 301 1.56 -30.23 10.40
N LYS A 302 1.29 -31.31 9.69
CA LYS A 302 2.31 -32.26 9.25
C LYS A 302 3.17 -31.70 8.10
N HIS A 303 2.75 -30.61 7.49
CA HIS A 303 3.50 -29.98 6.40
C HIS A 303 4.73 -29.24 6.93
N THR A 304 5.90 -29.82 6.70
CA THR A 304 7.18 -29.39 7.32
C THR A 304 7.56 -27.95 6.98
N ASP A 305 7.27 -27.46 5.78
CA ASP A 305 7.59 -26.08 5.38
C ASP A 305 6.69 -25.06 6.09
N ILE A 306 5.39 -25.31 6.18
CA ILE A 306 4.46 -24.45 6.91
C ILE A 306 4.82 -24.43 8.40
N SER A 307 5.03 -25.60 8.99
CA SER A 307 5.44 -25.72 10.39
C SER A 307 6.75 -24.96 10.67
N ARG A 308 7.72 -25.01 9.74
CA ARG A 308 8.97 -24.23 9.85
C ARG A 308 8.69 -22.71 9.81
N LYS A 309 7.86 -22.24 8.89
CA LYS A 309 7.50 -20.82 8.78
C LYS A 309 6.75 -20.31 10.03
N ARG A 310 5.82 -21.11 10.57
CA ARG A 310 5.12 -20.81 11.83
C ARG A 310 6.05 -20.73 13.03
N ALA A 311 6.99 -21.66 13.15
CA ALA A 311 8.03 -21.61 14.19
C ALA A 311 8.90 -20.32 14.07
N ARG A 312 9.23 -19.92 12.84
CA ARG A 312 9.95 -18.66 12.58
C ARG A 312 9.10 -17.43 12.91
N PHE A 313 7.81 -17.45 12.60
CA PHE A 313 6.89 -16.39 12.99
C PHE A 313 6.87 -16.19 14.51
N TYR A 314 6.69 -17.28 15.27
CA TYR A 314 6.70 -17.20 16.73
C TYR A 314 7.99 -16.59 17.28
N SER A 315 9.14 -17.09 16.84
CA SER A 315 10.44 -16.57 17.31
C SER A 315 10.68 -15.12 16.91
N PHE A 316 10.24 -14.72 15.70
CA PHE A 316 10.29 -13.33 15.24
C PHE A 316 9.45 -12.41 16.13
N ILE A 317 8.19 -12.76 16.37
CA ILE A 317 7.27 -11.95 17.18
C ILE A 317 7.80 -11.77 18.60
N LYS A 318 8.28 -12.86 19.22
CA LYS A 318 8.87 -12.79 20.57
C LYS A 318 10.02 -11.78 20.63
N GLU A 319 10.95 -11.87 19.69
CA GLU A 319 12.08 -10.95 19.66
C GLU A 319 11.67 -9.52 19.25
N TYR A 320 10.69 -9.39 18.38
CA TYR A 320 10.15 -8.09 17.97
C TYR A 320 9.51 -7.35 19.16
N ASP A 321 8.68 -8.04 19.93
CA ASP A 321 8.05 -7.48 21.13
C ASP A 321 9.11 -7.06 22.18
N ASP A 322 10.08 -7.92 22.46
CA ASP A 322 11.20 -7.63 23.38
C ASP A 322 12.01 -6.38 22.92
N ARG A 323 12.25 -6.25 21.61
CA ARG A 323 12.99 -5.13 21.04
C ARG A 323 12.21 -3.83 21.01
N SER A 324 10.92 -3.91 20.78
CA SER A 324 10.03 -2.77 20.55
C SER A 324 9.27 -2.32 21.78
N ASN A 325 9.37 -3.09 22.90
CA ASN A 325 8.52 -2.92 24.06
C ASN A 325 7.04 -2.91 23.70
N SER A 326 6.64 -3.86 22.83
CA SER A 326 5.27 -4.06 22.34
C SER A 326 4.71 -5.39 22.80
N ASN A 327 3.44 -5.63 22.60
CA ASN A 327 2.76 -6.87 22.95
C ASN A 327 1.85 -7.29 21.78
N PHE A 328 2.27 -8.34 21.08
CA PHE A 328 1.52 -8.89 19.96
C PHE A 328 0.12 -9.36 20.36
N ALA A 329 0.01 -10.08 21.49
CA ALA A 329 -1.26 -10.64 21.91
C ALA A 329 -2.30 -9.57 22.28
N GLU A 330 -1.88 -8.45 22.84
CA GLU A 330 -2.76 -7.30 23.12
C GLU A 330 -3.11 -6.56 21.82
N THR A 331 -2.17 -6.44 20.89
CA THR A 331 -2.38 -5.73 19.63
C THR A 331 -3.24 -6.53 18.66
N PHE A 332 -3.08 -7.85 18.61
CA PHE A 332 -3.78 -8.77 17.70
C PHE A 332 -4.53 -9.87 18.48
N PRO A 333 -5.55 -9.53 19.27
CA PRO A 333 -6.28 -10.54 20.06
C PRO A 333 -6.89 -11.63 19.17
N GLY A 334 -7.24 -11.32 17.94
CA GLY A 334 -7.78 -12.27 16.97
C GLY A 334 -6.74 -13.27 16.42
N LEU A 335 -5.43 -13.04 16.63
CA LEU A 335 -4.36 -13.95 16.21
C LEU A 335 -3.75 -14.76 17.35
N VAL A 336 -4.23 -14.61 18.58
CA VAL A 336 -3.62 -15.27 19.77
C VAL A 336 -3.64 -16.80 19.63
N GLU A 337 -4.75 -17.38 19.18
CA GLU A 337 -4.85 -18.82 18.97
C GLU A 337 -3.84 -19.31 17.93
N PHE A 338 -3.71 -18.61 16.82
CA PHE A 338 -2.71 -18.90 15.81
C PHE A 338 -1.28 -18.77 16.34
N TYR A 339 -1.02 -17.73 17.13
CA TYR A 339 0.28 -17.51 17.75
C TYR A 339 0.66 -18.65 18.71
N ASN A 340 -0.34 -19.19 19.44
CA ASN A 340 -0.14 -20.38 20.30
C ASN A 340 0.18 -21.64 19.48
N VAL A 341 -0.48 -21.84 18.34
CA VAL A 341 -0.15 -22.93 17.39
C VAL A 341 1.31 -22.77 16.92
N CYS A 342 1.72 -21.57 16.53
CA CYS A 342 3.09 -21.29 16.12
C CYS A 342 4.11 -21.59 17.24
N LYS A 343 3.73 -21.35 18.51
CA LYS A 343 4.54 -21.67 19.67
C LYS A 343 4.72 -23.18 19.83
N ILE A 344 3.64 -23.96 19.72
CA ILE A 344 3.69 -25.43 19.80
C ILE A 344 4.66 -25.96 18.73
N GLU A 345 4.51 -25.49 17.47
CA GLU A 345 5.38 -25.90 16.38
C GLU A 345 6.84 -25.47 16.54
N TYR A 346 7.07 -24.35 17.21
CA TYR A 346 8.43 -23.92 17.60
C TYR A 346 9.03 -24.84 18.67
N ASP A 347 8.24 -25.22 19.70
CA ASP A 347 8.72 -26.06 20.81
C ASP A 347 8.97 -27.50 20.34
N LEU A 348 8.23 -28.01 19.36
CA LEU A 348 8.47 -29.31 18.74
C LEU A 348 9.77 -29.39 17.90
N LYS A 349 10.38 -28.25 17.58
CA LYS A 349 11.61 -28.17 16.76
C LYS A 349 12.85 -27.82 17.54
N LYS A 350 12.75 -27.66 18.86
CA LYS A 350 13.87 -27.55 19.77
C LYS A 350 14.52 -28.90 20.05
#